data_68b328386d9c9beb2a57a44e450af591
#
_entry.id   68b328386d9c9beb2a57a44e450af591
#
_cell.length_a   1.000
_cell.length_b   1.000
_cell.length_c   1.000
_cell.angle_alpha   90.00
_cell.angle_beta   90.00
_cell.angle_gamma   90.00
#
_symmetry.space_group_name_H-M   'P 1'
#
loop_
_entity.id
_entity.type
_entity.pdbx_description
1 polymer ?
#
loop_
_entity_poly.entity_id
_entity_poly.type
_entity_poly.pdbx_seq_one_letter_code
_entity_poly.pdbx_strand_id
1 'polypeptide(L)'
;ASSVAGGGGSGSYSESLVATASLGATETITMGTAGAGGALGNNAGAAGGDTSFGTTVIGKGGAGGSGAASATAGNGGNGGVAGTGTIAAAGCPGTRGIMDTGTVQGVSAGSGGSSTFGGGARGVIATTGATTAGTNAGAYGSGGSGAVQNTNATGSAGGNGSAGIVVVLEFRR
;
A
#
# COMPACT_ATOMS: atom_id res chain seq x y z
N ALA A 1 -14.52 19.63 -11.54
CA ALA A 1 -14.49 18.29 -12.15
C ALA A 1 -14.04 17.27 -11.10
N SER A 2 -14.50 16.03 -11.24
CA SER A 2 -14.16 14.93 -10.33
C SER A 2 -12.71 14.48 -10.52
N SER A 3 -12.13 13.90 -9.48
CA SER A 3 -10.85 13.19 -9.54
C SER A 3 -10.86 12.00 -8.58
N VAL A 4 -10.14 10.95 -8.92
CA VAL A 4 -10.06 9.73 -8.11
C VAL A 4 -8.62 9.24 -8.03
N ALA A 5 -8.10 9.06 -6.83
CA ALA A 5 -6.74 8.60 -6.62
C ALA A 5 -6.65 7.08 -6.72
N GLY A 6 -5.46 6.58 -7.08
CA GLY A 6 -5.12 5.16 -7.03
C GLY A 6 -4.85 4.69 -5.61
N GLY A 7 -5.01 3.39 -5.34
CA GLY A 7 -4.60 2.76 -4.08
C GLY A 7 -3.10 2.47 -4.05
N GLY A 8 -2.51 2.40 -2.86
CA GLY A 8 -1.11 2.00 -2.68
C GLY A 8 -0.90 0.49 -2.88
N GLY A 9 0.28 0.08 -3.32
CA GLY A 9 0.68 -1.33 -3.38
C GLY A 9 1.02 -1.88 -1.99
N SER A 10 1.01 -3.21 -1.85
CA SER A 10 1.47 -3.89 -0.63
C SER A 10 2.98 -4.12 -0.66
N GLY A 11 3.56 -4.35 0.52
CA GLY A 11 4.93 -4.85 0.64
C GLY A 11 5.06 -6.29 0.12
N SER A 12 6.29 -6.70 -0.16
CA SER A 12 6.64 -8.06 -0.55
C SER A 12 6.72 -9.00 0.65
N TYR A 13 6.69 -10.31 0.38
CA TYR A 13 6.93 -11.36 1.35
C TYR A 13 8.32 -11.97 1.13
N SER A 14 9.02 -12.26 2.21
CA SER A 14 10.29 -12.99 2.17
C SER A 14 10.42 -13.91 3.39
N GLU A 15 10.96 -15.11 3.17
CA GLU A 15 11.15 -16.14 4.18
C GLU A 15 12.46 -16.89 3.95
N SER A 16 13.12 -17.32 5.03
CA SER A 16 14.27 -18.21 4.98
C SER A 16 14.34 -19.09 6.22
N LEU A 17 14.78 -20.32 6.04
CA LEU A 17 15.31 -21.13 7.12
C LEU A 17 16.80 -20.80 7.29
N VAL A 18 17.15 -20.21 8.42
CA VAL A 18 18.51 -19.73 8.69
C VAL A 18 19.16 -20.62 9.75
N ALA A 19 20.35 -21.16 9.45
CA ALA A 19 21.11 -21.91 10.44
C ALA A 19 21.68 -20.95 11.50
N THR A 20 21.58 -21.31 12.77
CA THR A 20 22.09 -20.47 13.87
C THR A 20 23.60 -20.18 13.75
N ALA A 21 24.37 -21.08 13.14
CA ALA A 21 25.80 -20.89 12.90
C ALA A 21 26.11 -19.76 11.86
N SER A 22 25.12 -19.36 11.08
CA SER A 22 25.23 -18.24 10.12
C SER A 22 24.72 -16.91 10.66
N LEU A 23 24.22 -16.88 11.89
CA LEU A 23 23.77 -15.67 12.58
C LEU A 23 24.89 -15.10 13.45
N GLY A 24 24.91 -13.79 13.60
CA GLY A 24 25.73 -13.12 14.59
C GLY A 24 25.23 -13.35 16.02
N ALA A 25 25.98 -12.82 17.00
CA ALA A 25 25.53 -12.85 18.40
C ALA A 25 24.23 -12.07 18.59
N THR A 26 23.95 -11.11 17.72
CA THR A 26 22.71 -10.33 17.66
C THR A 26 22.36 -10.06 16.19
N GLU A 27 21.07 -10.08 15.88
CA GLU A 27 20.56 -9.67 14.57
C GLU A 27 19.65 -8.45 14.70
N THR A 28 19.84 -7.49 13.81
CA THR A 28 19.00 -6.29 13.81
C THR A 28 17.68 -6.59 13.12
N ILE A 29 16.58 -6.31 13.79
CA ILE A 29 15.24 -6.36 13.18
C ILE A 29 14.83 -4.93 12.84
N THR A 30 14.53 -4.67 11.54
CA THR A 30 13.98 -3.40 11.07
C THR A 30 12.52 -3.61 10.67
N MET A 31 11.63 -2.85 11.28
CA MET A 31 10.22 -2.83 10.90
C MET A 31 10.01 -1.73 9.86
N GLY A 32 9.58 -2.09 8.65
CA GLY A 32 9.24 -1.12 7.61
C GLY A 32 8.10 -0.21 8.05
N THR A 33 8.27 1.08 7.85
CA THR A 33 7.23 2.07 8.16
C THR A 33 6.07 1.98 7.18
N ALA A 34 4.86 2.30 7.64
CA ALA A 34 3.72 2.47 6.76
C ALA A 34 3.95 3.60 5.75
N GLY A 35 3.61 3.39 4.49
CA GLY A 35 3.55 4.47 3.51
C GLY A 35 2.39 5.41 3.84
N ALA A 36 2.66 6.71 3.88
CA ALA A 36 1.61 7.72 4.11
C ALA A 36 0.71 7.85 2.88
N GLY A 37 -0.59 8.02 3.11
CA GLY A 37 -1.54 8.40 2.06
C GLY A 37 -1.18 9.76 1.46
N GLY A 38 -1.50 9.97 0.20
CA GLY A 38 -1.31 11.27 -0.44
C GLY A 38 -2.10 12.37 0.30
N ALA A 39 -1.46 13.51 0.52
CA ALA A 39 -2.12 14.67 1.10
C ALA A 39 -3.25 15.19 0.19
N LEU A 40 -4.05 16.12 0.71
CA LEU A 40 -5.09 16.84 -0.04
C LEU A 40 -4.58 17.36 -1.40
N GLY A 41 -5.39 17.24 -2.43
CA GLY A 41 -5.05 17.66 -3.79
C GLY A 41 -4.51 16.48 -4.64
N ASN A 42 -3.73 16.82 -5.68
CA ASN A 42 -3.16 15.84 -6.61
C ASN A 42 -1.80 15.30 -6.11
N ASN A 43 -1.78 14.78 -4.88
CA ASN A 43 -0.55 14.26 -4.29
C ASN A 43 -0.55 12.73 -4.29
N ALA A 44 0.55 12.15 -4.73
CA ALA A 44 0.78 10.71 -4.60
C ALA A 44 1.02 10.32 -3.13
N GLY A 45 0.67 9.09 -2.79
CA GLY A 45 1.08 8.50 -1.52
C GLY A 45 2.58 8.22 -1.48
N ALA A 46 3.14 8.11 -0.29
CA ALA A 46 4.52 7.70 -0.08
C ALA A 46 4.65 6.17 -0.15
N ALA A 47 5.82 5.69 -0.51
CA ALA A 47 6.15 4.27 -0.41
C ALA A 47 6.29 3.84 1.05
N GLY A 48 6.00 2.58 1.34
CA GLY A 48 6.33 1.94 2.61
C GLY A 48 7.83 1.66 2.72
N GLY A 49 8.33 1.51 3.94
CA GLY A 49 9.71 1.12 4.21
C GLY A 49 9.94 -0.39 4.07
N ASP A 50 11.20 -0.78 3.91
CA ASP A 50 11.61 -2.18 3.89
C ASP A 50 11.60 -2.76 5.31
N THR A 51 11.20 -4.02 5.43
CA THR A 51 11.23 -4.80 6.66
C THR A 51 12.34 -5.83 6.56
N SER A 52 13.19 -5.98 7.59
CA SER A 52 14.29 -6.93 7.51
C SER A 52 14.62 -7.64 8.83
N PHE A 53 15.16 -8.84 8.69
CA PHE A 53 15.91 -9.56 9.70
C PHE A 53 17.38 -9.62 9.25
N GLY A 54 18.21 -8.76 9.83
CA GLY A 54 19.58 -8.53 9.37
C GLY A 54 19.61 -8.17 7.88
N THR A 55 20.55 -8.77 7.17
CA THR A 55 20.67 -8.72 5.70
C THR A 55 20.16 -9.98 5.01
N THR A 56 19.73 -10.97 5.80
CA THR A 56 19.42 -12.32 5.31
C THR A 56 18.00 -12.43 4.78
N VAL A 57 17.03 -11.76 5.43
CA VAL A 57 15.64 -11.75 4.99
C VAL A 57 15.17 -10.31 4.91
N ILE A 58 14.75 -9.89 3.72
CA ILE A 58 14.30 -8.52 3.47
C ILE A 58 12.99 -8.57 2.68
N GLY A 59 11.92 -7.98 3.23
CA GLY A 59 10.69 -7.66 2.52
C GLY A 59 10.72 -6.20 2.08
N LYS A 60 10.44 -5.95 0.78
CA LYS A 60 10.44 -4.61 0.20
C LYS A 60 9.10 -3.91 0.39
N GLY A 61 9.12 -2.63 0.70
CA GLY A 61 7.93 -1.80 0.78
C GLY A 61 7.24 -1.63 -0.57
N GLY A 62 5.92 -1.45 -0.58
CA GLY A 62 5.13 -1.13 -1.76
C GLY A 62 5.12 0.36 -2.06
N ALA A 63 4.86 0.73 -3.30
CA ALA A 63 4.76 2.13 -3.72
C ALA A 63 3.40 2.75 -3.36
N GLY A 64 3.38 4.05 -3.12
CA GLY A 64 2.12 4.79 -2.98
C GLY A 64 1.33 4.85 -4.29
N GLY A 65 0.02 4.97 -4.20
CA GLY A 65 -0.84 5.24 -5.37
C GLY A 65 -0.66 6.67 -5.86
N SER A 66 -0.92 6.90 -7.14
CA SER A 66 -0.87 8.24 -7.73
C SER A 66 -2.06 9.07 -7.27
N GLY A 67 -1.81 10.34 -7.01
CA GLY A 67 -2.87 11.35 -6.95
C GLY A 67 -3.54 11.51 -8.31
N ALA A 68 -4.61 12.30 -8.37
CA ALA A 68 -5.33 12.57 -9.60
C ALA A 68 -5.65 14.06 -9.73
N ALA A 69 -5.30 14.64 -10.88
CA ALA A 69 -5.73 15.97 -11.25
C ALA A 69 -7.23 16.00 -11.61
N SER A 70 -7.77 17.21 -11.82
CA SER A 70 -9.16 17.39 -12.27
C SER A 70 -9.46 16.54 -13.50
N ALA A 71 -10.59 15.87 -13.50
CA ALA A 71 -11.08 15.00 -14.57
C ALA A 71 -10.13 13.82 -14.93
N THR A 72 -9.38 13.31 -13.96
CA THR A 72 -8.46 12.17 -14.17
C THR A 72 -8.60 11.12 -13.09
N ALA A 73 -8.11 9.91 -13.40
CA ALA A 73 -7.99 8.81 -12.46
C ALA A 73 -6.52 8.46 -12.23
N GLY A 74 -6.10 8.41 -10.96
CA GLY A 74 -4.75 8.02 -10.57
C GLY A 74 -4.53 6.53 -10.71
N ASN A 75 -3.30 6.13 -11.06
CA ASN A 75 -2.89 4.75 -11.11
C ASN A 75 -2.62 4.19 -9.72
N GLY A 76 -2.84 2.89 -9.54
CA GLY A 76 -2.41 2.19 -8.34
C GLY A 76 -0.88 2.16 -8.20
N GLY A 77 -0.40 2.14 -6.98
CA GLY A 77 1.02 1.92 -6.68
C GLY A 77 1.44 0.48 -6.95
N ASN A 78 2.66 0.28 -7.41
CA ASN A 78 3.23 -1.04 -7.59
C ASN A 78 3.41 -1.73 -6.22
N GLY A 79 3.21 -3.05 -6.18
CA GLY A 79 3.64 -3.85 -5.04
C GLY A 79 5.16 -3.80 -4.87
N GLY A 80 5.64 -4.04 -3.65
CA GLY A 80 7.08 -4.20 -3.41
C GLY A 80 7.66 -5.30 -4.28
N VAL A 81 8.81 -5.05 -4.90
CA VAL A 81 9.52 -6.09 -5.66
C VAL A 81 9.90 -7.25 -4.73
N ALA A 82 10.12 -8.44 -5.28
CA ALA A 82 10.61 -9.56 -4.48
C ALA A 82 11.87 -9.15 -3.70
N GLY A 83 11.88 -9.45 -2.41
CA GLY A 83 12.98 -9.08 -1.52
C GLY A 83 14.08 -10.14 -1.50
N THR A 84 14.78 -10.26 -0.35
CA THR A 84 15.82 -11.25 -0.10
C THR A 84 15.28 -12.35 0.80
N GLY A 85 15.51 -13.60 0.44
CA GLY A 85 15.09 -14.79 1.20
C GLY A 85 15.13 -16.03 0.31
N THR A 86 15.04 -17.22 0.93
CA THR A 86 14.91 -18.49 0.19
C THR A 86 13.60 -18.54 -0.59
N ILE A 87 12.54 -17.99 0.00
CA ILE A 87 11.27 -17.73 -0.66
C ILE A 87 11.07 -16.22 -0.65
N ALA A 88 10.87 -15.64 -1.82
CA ALA A 88 10.59 -14.22 -1.96
C ALA A 88 9.51 -14.00 -3.02
N ALA A 89 8.44 -13.32 -2.64
CA ALA A 89 7.31 -13.01 -3.50
C ALA A 89 7.07 -11.50 -3.54
N ALA A 90 6.83 -10.96 -4.73
CA ALA A 90 6.46 -9.55 -4.88
C ALA A 90 5.09 -9.27 -4.21
N GLY A 91 4.93 -8.04 -3.74
CA GLY A 91 3.65 -7.55 -3.24
C GLY A 91 2.62 -7.36 -4.36
N CYS A 92 1.36 -7.26 -3.99
CA CYS A 92 0.28 -6.95 -4.93
C CYS A 92 0.22 -5.45 -5.22
N PRO A 93 0.00 -5.04 -6.48
CA PRO A 93 -0.23 -3.63 -6.79
C PRO A 93 -1.58 -3.17 -6.21
N GLY A 94 -1.68 -1.89 -5.91
CA GLY A 94 -2.97 -1.24 -5.71
C GLY A 94 -3.73 -1.12 -7.03
N THR A 95 -5.03 -0.85 -6.96
CA THR A 95 -5.82 -0.67 -8.17
C THR A 95 -5.87 0.81 -8.56
N ARG A 96 -6.13 1.05 -9.84
CA ARG A 96 -6.43 2.38 -10.38
C ARG A 96 -7.77 2.88 -9.86
N GLY A 97 -7.91 4.20 -9.72
CA GLY A 97 -9.21 4.84 -9.57
C GLY A 97 -10.06 4.69 -10.83
N ILE A 98 -11.37 4.67 -10.69
CA ILE A 98 -12.33 4.56 -11.79
C ILE A 98 -13.19 5.83 -11.81
N MET A 99 -13.22 6.51 -12.96
CA MET A 99 -14.11 7.62 -13.23
C MET A 99 -15.14 7.19 -14.26
N ASP A 100 -16.41 7.40 -13.95
CA ASP A 100 -17.47 7.34 -14.94
C ASP A 100 -17.75 8.76 -15.47
N THR A 101 -17.61 8.94 -16.76
CA THR A 101 -17.90 10.20 -17.46
C THR A 101 -19.30 10.23 -18.07
N GLY A 102 -20.10 9.20 -17.80
CA GLY A 102 -21.48 9.06 -18.31
C GLY A 102 -22.52 9.77 -17.46
N THR A 103 -23.80 9.46 -17.73
CA THR A 103 -24.96 10.02 -17.02
C THR A 103 -25.11 9.54 -15.59
N VAL A 104 -24.49 8.41 -15.23
CA VAL A 104 -24.44 7.89 -13.87
C VAL A 104 -23.05 8.20 -13.31
N GLN A 105 -22.95 9.23 -12.51
CA GLN A 105 -21.68 9.71 -11.95
C GLN A 105 -21.21 8.82 -10.78
N GLY A 106 -20.80 7.59 -11.10
CA GLY A 106 -20.14 6.71 -10.15
C GLY A 106 -18.62 6.92 -10.22
N VAL A 107 -18.02 7.46 -9.16
CA VAL A 107 -16.56 7.59 -9.05
C VAL A 107 -16.07 6.73 -7.89
N SER A 108 -15.04 5.92 -8.15
CA SER A 108 -14.45 5.00 -7.17
C SER A 108 -12.94 5.17 -7.12
N ALA A 109 -12.41 5.39 -5.92
CA ALA A 109 -10.98 5.36 -5.71
C ALA A 109 -10.42 3.93 -5.81
N GLY A 110 -9.13 3.84 -6.11
CA GLY A 110 -8.44 2.55 -6.15
C GLY A 110 -8.33 1.91 -4.77
N SER A 111 -8.45 0.59 -4.72
CA SER A 111 -8.20 -0.22 -3.52
C SER A 111 -6.70 -0.40 -3.30
N GLY A 112 -6.30 -0.57 -2.06
CA GLY A 112 -4.93 -0.95 -1.71
C GLY A 112 -4.60 -2.39 -2.11
N GLY A 113 -3.32 -2.67 -2.35
CA GLY A 113 -2.82 -4.01 -2.60
C GLY A 113 -2.88 -4.88 -1.34
N SER A 114 -3.27 -6.15 -1.50
CA SER A 114 -3.28 -7.13 -0.42
C SER A 114 -1.87 -7.65 -0.14
N SER A 115 -1.54 -7.86 1.13
CA SER A 115 -0.31 -8.53 1.54
C SER A 115 -0.56 -10.03 1.80
N THR A 116 0.51 -10.78 2.09
CA THR A 116 0.42 -12.17 2.56
C THR A 116 -0.35 -12.28 3.87
N PHE A 117 -0.37 -11.24 4.70
CA PHE A 117 -0.99 -11.23 6.02
C PHE A 117 -2.40 -10.65 6.04
N GLY A 118 -2.93 -10.20 4.91
CA GLY A 118 -4.31 -9.75 4.82
C GLY A 118 -4.64 -8.83 3.66
N GLY A 119 -5.91 -8.49 3.56
CA GLY A 119 -6.44 -7.66 2.48
C GLY A 119 -5.96 -6.22 2.54
N GLY A 120 -5.79 -5.60 1.37
CA GLY A 120 -5.61 -4.17 1.24
C GLY A 120 -6.89 -3.39 1.59
N ALA A 121 -6.75 -2.10 1.80
CA ALA A 121 -7.89 -1.23 2.07
C ALA A 121 -8.85 -1.18 0.87
N ARG A 122 -10.14 -1.26 1.16
CA ARG A 122 -11.17 -1.16 0.12
C ARG A 122 -11.20 0.26 -0.45
N GLY A 123 -11.30 0.37 -1.78
CA GLY A 123 -11.56 1.65 -2.44
C GLY A 123 -12.87 2.29 -1.97
N VAL A 124 -12.88 3.60 -1.91
CA VAL A 124 -14.04 4.39 -1.50
C VAL A 124 -14.77 4.94 -2.71
N ILE A 125 -16.06 5.18 -2.57
CA ILE A 125 -16.91 5.81 -3.57
C ILE A 125 -17.44 7.14 -3.04
N ALA A 126 -17.74 8.08 -3.93
CA ALA A 126 -18.45 9.30 -3.58
C ALA A 126 -19.59 9.55 -4.57
N THR A 127 -20.70 10.04 -4.04
CA THR A 127 -21.81 10.56 -4.84
C THR A 127 -21.50 11.98 -5.32
N THR A 128 -22.29 12.47 -6.28
CA THR A 128 -22.14 13.83 -6.84
C THR A 128 -22.03 14.89 -5.75
N GLY A 129 -21.04 15.76 -5.84
CA GLY A 129 -20.82 16.87 -4.90
C GLY A 129 -20.14 16.50 -3.59
N ALA A 130 -19.76 15.23 -3.37
CA ALA A 130 -19.12 14.77 -2.14
C ALA A 130 -17.62 14.46 -2.34
N THR A 131 -16.87 14.53 -1.25
CA THR A 131 -15.49 13.99 -1.17
C THR A 131 -15.47 12.85 -0.17
N THR A 132 -14.64 11.85 -0.41
CA THR A 132 -14.44 10.74 0.53
C THR A 132 -12.95 10.47 0.67
N ALA A 133 -12.45 10.55 1.90
CA ALA A 133 -11.06 10.20 2.21
C ALA A 133 -10.81 8.71 1.98
N GLY A 134 -9.56 8.38 1.63
CA GLY A 134 -9.13 7.00 1.53
C GLY A 134 -9.16 6.28 2.88
N THR A 135 -9.27 4.97 2.84
CA THR A 135 -9.27 4.07 4.02
C THR A 135 -7.85 3.58 4.29
N ASN A 136 -7.45 3.57 5.55
CA ASN A 136 -6.18 2.99 5.95
C ASN A 136 -6.19 1.47 5.80
N ALA A 137 -5.04 0.90 5.51
CA ALA A 137 -4.85 -0.55 5.54
C ALA A 137 -4.98 -1.10 6.95
N GLY A 138 -5.58 -2.29 7.08
CA GLY A 138 -5.82 -2.95 8.36
C GLY A 138 -4.91 -4.14 8.66
N ALA A 139 -4.11 -4.60 7.69
CA ALA A 139 -3.26 -5.78 7.83
C ALA A 139 -1.80 -5.44 7.51
N TYR A 140 -0.86 -6.13 8.17
CA TYR A 140 0.57 -5.89 8.01
C TYR A 140 1.03 -5.92 6.55
N GLY A 141 1.77 -4.89 6.14
CA GLY A 141 2.32 -4.76 4.80
C GLY A 141 1.29 -4.48 3.71
N SER A 142 0.00 -4.30 4.01
CA SER A 142 -1.02 -4.01 3.00
C SER A 142 -1.08 -2.52 2.63
N GLY A 143 -1.60 -2.20 1.46
CA GLY A 143 -1.74 -0.84 0.94
C GLY A 143 -3.03 -0.15 1.37
N GLY A 144 -2.98 1.16 1.54
CA GLY A 144 -4.15 2.03 1.76
C GLY A 144 -4.91 2.31 0.47
N SER A 145 -6.16 2.73 0.54
CA SER A 145 -6.94 3.10 -0.63
C SER A 145 -6.69 4.54 -1.07
N GLY A 146 -7.00 4.83 -2.33
CA GLY A 146 -7.09 6.20 -2.81
C GLY A 146 -8.27 6.96 -2.21
N ALA A 147 -8.30 8.27 -2.41
CA ALA A 147 -9.42 9.15 -2.09
C ALA A 147 -10.24 9.50 -3.34
N VAL A 148 -11.47 9.92 -3.13
CA VAL A 148 -12.35 10.45 -4.17
C VAL A 148 -12.65 11.92 -3.92
N GLN A 149 -12.57 12.71 -4.97
CA GLN A 149 -13.14 14.05 -5.02
C GLN A 149 -14.17 14.08 -6.16
N ASN A 150 -15.42 14.33 -5.83
CA ASN A 150 -16.48 14.44 -6.83
C ASN A 150 -17.05 15.86 -6.85
N THR A 151 -16.65 16.65 -7.87
CA THR A 151 -16.99 18.06 -8.15
C THR A 151 -16.53 19.09 -7.11
N ASN A 152 -15.85 20.13 -7.55
CA ASN A 152 -15.55 21.45 -6.93
C ASN A 152 -15.25 21.53 -5.41
N ALA A 153 -15.15 20.41 -4.71
CA ALA A 153 -14.81 20.38 -3.30
C ALA A 153 -13.27 20.36 -3.10
N THR A 154 -12.83 20.79 -1.93
CA THR A 154 -11.44 20.60 -1.50
C THR A 154 -11.12 19.10 -1.49
N GLY A 155 -10.03 18.67 -2.09
CA GLY A 155 -9.66 17.26 -2.18
C GLY A 155 -9.65 16.53 -0.82
N SER A 156 -9.57 15.22 -0.83
CA SER A 156 -9.42 14.39 0.36
C SER A 156 -8.08 13.65 0.36
N ALA A 157 -7.57 13.34 1.55
CA ALA A 157 -6.34 12.56 1.70
C ALA A 157 -6.56 11.08 1.37
N GLY A 158 -5.58 10.44 0.76
CA GLY A 158 -5.53 8.98 0.61
C GLY A 158 -5.36 8.27 1.96
N GLY A 159 -5.70 6.99 2.01
CA GLY A 159 -5.47 6.15 3.18
C GLY A 159 -3.99 5.74 3.30
N ASN A 160 -3.52 5.58 4.53
CA ASN A 160 -2.17 5.07 4.81
C ASN A 160 -2.09 3.57 4.55
N GLY A 161 -0.95 3.09 4.11
CA GLY A 161 -0.59 1.68 4.20
C GLY A 161 -0.43 1.23 5.64
N SER A 162 -0.06 -0.02 5.87
CA SER A 162 0.30 -0.56 7.18
C SER A 162 1.78 -0.93 7.24
N ALA A 163 2.33 -0.91 8.46
CA ALA A 163 3.71 -1.29 8.72
C ALA A 163 3.98 -2.76 8.35
N GLY A 164 5.24 -3.10 8.12
CA GLY A 164 5.67 -4.48 7.96
C GLY A 164 5.63 -5.27 9.26
N ILE A 165 5.91 -6.57 9.17
CA ILE A 165 6.02 -7.49 10.31
C ILE A 165 7.18 -8.45 10.09
N VAL A 166 7.88 -8.82 11.15
CA VAL A 166 8.85 -9.92 11.19
C VAL A 166 8.34 -10.97 12.16
N VAL A 167 8.31 -12.22 11.71
CA VAL A 167 7.98 -13.38 12.55
C VAL A 167 9.21 -14.29 12.58
N VAL A 168 9.74 -14.55 13.77
CA VAL A 168 10.87 -15.45 13.97
C VAL A 168 10.38 -16.68 14.73
N LEU A 169 10.63 -17.85 14.15
CA LEU A 169 10.37 -19.15 14.78
C LEU A 169 11.70 -19.82 15.10
N GLU A 170 11.93 -20.11 16.36
CA GLU A 170 13.14 -20.81 16.82
C GLU A 170 12.84 -22.29 17.02
N PHE A 171 13.61 -23.15 16.33
CA PHE A 171 13.55 -24.58 16.51
C PHE A 171 14.73 -25.03 17.36
N ARG A 172 14.46 -25.54 18.54
CA ARG A 172 15.47 -26.14 19.42
C ARG A 172 15.53 -27.65 19.19
N ARG A 173 16.75 -28.17 19.14
CA ARG A 173 17.01 -29.60 19.18
C ARG A 173 17.28 -30.04 20.61
#